data_6913ae623fec29f9e761edfe686d5d6e
#
_entry.id   6913ae623fec29f9e761edfe686d5d6e
#
_cell.length_a   1.000
_cell.length_b   1.000
_cell.length_c   1.000
_cell.angle_alpha   90.00
_cell.angle_beta   90.00
_cell.angle_gamma   90.00
#
_symmetry.space_group_name_H-M   'P 1'
#
loop_
_entity.id
_entity.type
_entity.pdbx_description
1 polymer ?
#
loop_
_entity_poly.entity_id
_entity_poly.type
_entity_poly.pdbx_seq_one_letter_code
_entity_poly.pdbx_strand_id
1 'polypeptide(L)'
;MTAPVRFPRFFVTSPAPCPYLPGRSERKVFTELKGPHSGELNDALGRIGFRRSQTVSYRPSCLDCSACISVRVVAREFRPSSTQKRDLKRNSDLVTTLCRPWSTAEQFELLQHYLGERHPGGGMATMDETDFADMVEHTPVDSWVVEYREPSLDGVPGKLVGACLTDRQGDGLSMVYSFYEPEAPGRSGLGNYIILDHLRRAAEEGLPYVYLGYWVEGSVRMQYKIRYRPLERLTRDGWVQYAEEQQDRLIAGAAALRRDAAMPLDGSTKDGAHGVHEQYRVS
;
A
#
# COMPACT_ATOMS: atom_id res chain seq x y z
N MET A 1 30.09 3.13 -27.97
CA MET A 1 28.75 3.39 -28.56
C MET A 1 27.82 3.64 -27.40
N THR A 2 27.41 4.89 -27.18
CA THR A 2 26.41 5.25 -26.17
C THR A 2 25.05 4.81 -26.68
N ALA A 3 24.38 3.90 -25.96
CA ALA A 3 23.01 3.53 -26.27
C ALA A 3 22.12 4.78 -26.25
N PRO A 4 21.18 4.93 -27.19
CA PRO A 4 20.30 6.09 -27.22
C PRO A 4 19.48 6.13 -25.92
N VAL A 5 19.47 7.27 -25.24
CA VAL A 5 18.64 7.52 -24.07
C VAL A 5 17.18 7.42 -24.50
N ARG A 6 16.49 6.34 -24.11
CA ARG A 6 15.05 6.20 -24.35
C ARG A 6 14.32 6.83 -23.18
N PHE A 7 13.64 7.93 -23.42
CA PHE A 7 12.73 8.52 -22.46
C PHE A 7 11.49 7.61 -22.25
N PRO A 8 11.02 7.43 -21.01
CA PRO A 8 9.80 6.66 -20.76
C PRO A 8 8.60 7.33 -21.44
N ARG A 9 7.72 6.52 -22.03
CA ARG A 9 6.47 7.01 -22.60
C ARG A 9 5.41 7.00 -21.50
N PHE A 10 4.67 8.10 -21.38
CA PHE A 10 3.58 8.19 -20.42
C PHE A 10 2.24 8.11 -21.15
N PHE A 11 1.34 7.37 -20.53
CA PHE A 11 -0.03 7.16 -21.00
C PHE A 11 -1.00 7.65 -19.93
N VAL A 12 -2.23 7.94 -20.32
CA VAL A 12 -3.30 8.36 -19.41
C VAL A 12 -4.48 7.40 -19.56
N THR A 13 -5.01 6.90 -18.46
CA THR A 13 -6.19 6.02 -18.50
C THR A 13 -7.45 6.78 -18.91
N SER A 14 -8.44 6.05 -19.45
CA SER A 14 -9.80 6.56 -19.53
C SER A 14 -10.35 6.90 -18.13
N PRO A 15 -11.31 7.83 -18.01
CA PRO A 15 -11.96 8.09 -16.74
C PRO A 15 -12.69 6.85 -16.21
N ALA A 16 -12.57 6.61 -14.90
CA ALA A 16 -13.25 5.52 -14.19
C ALA A 16 -13.80 6.03 -12.85
N PRO A 17 -14.75 5.34 -12.21
CA PRO A 17 -15.21 5.70 -10.88
C PRO A 17 -14.05 5.76 -9.87
N CYS A 18 -14.02 6.78 -9.02
CA CYS A 18 -12.97 6.91 -8.01
C CYS A 18 -13.17 5.88 -6.88
N PRO A 19 -12.17 5.04 -6.54
CA PRO A 19 -12.30 4.03 -5.49
C PRO A 19 -12.25 4.61 -4.07
N TYR A 20 -11.95 5.90 -3.93
CA TYR A 20 -11.75 6.55 -2.63
C TYR A 20 -12.84 7.55 -2.26
N LEU A 21 -13.36 8.29 -3.22
CA LEU A 21 -14.30 9.38 -3.02
C LEU A 21 -15.54 9.15 -3.88
N PRO A 22 -16.70 8.86 -3.26
CA PRO A 22 -17.94 8.60 -3.99
C PRO A 22 -18.33 9.75 -4.94
N GLY A 23 -18.92 9.41 -6.08
CA GLY A 23 -19.40 10.37 -7.07
C GLY A 23 -18.30 11.11 -7.85
N ARG A 24 -17.02 10.76 -7.65
CA ARG A 24 -15.89 11.33 -8.41
C ARG A 24 -15.38 10.35 -9.45
N SER A 25 -14.71 10.90 -10.45
CA SER A 25 -14.00 10.13 -11.48
C SER A 25 -12.50 10.19 -11.23
N GLU A 26 -11.81 9.05 -11.45
CA GLU A 26 -10.36 8.98 -11.43
C GLU A 26 -9.77 8.88 -12.83
N ARG A 27 -8.57 9.41 -12.97
CA ARG A 27 -7.65 9.14 -14.08
C ARG A 27 -6.26 8.94 -13.52
N LYS A 28 -5.46 8.12 -14.20
CA LYS A 28 -4.08 7.86 -13.85
C LYS A 28 -3.18 8.17 -15.04
N VAL A 29 -2.05 8.81 -14.77
CA VAL A 29 -0.91 8.80 -15.68
C VAL A 29 -0.03 7.61 -15.30
N PHE A 30 0.44 6.85 -16.27
CA PHE A 30 1.30 5.69 -16.02
C PHE A 30 2.36 5.54 -17.11
N THR A 31 3.40 4.78 -16.77
CA THR A 31 4.44 4.35 -17.69
C THR A 31 4.81 2.90 -17.43
N GLU A 32 5.25 2.20 -18.45
CA GLU A 32 5.71 0.82 -18.32
C GLU A 32 7.15 0.78 -17.79
N LEU A 33 7.39 -0.14 -16.87
CA LEU A 33 8.69 -0.46 -16.33
C LEU A 33 9.27 -1.63 -17.16
N LYS A 34 10.07 -1.33 -18.17
CA LYS A 34 10.64 -2.32 -19.10
C LYS A 34 12.16 -2.18 -19.21
N GLY A 35 12.82 -3.32 -19.28
CA GLY A 35 14.26 -3.41 -19.52
C GLY A 35 15.11 -3.29 -18.26
N PRO A 36 16.45 -3.24 -18.43
CA PRO A 36 17.40 -3.38 -17.33
C PRO A 36 17.42 -2.22 -16.33
N HIS A 37 16.86 -1.05 -16.70
CA HIS A 37 16.83 0.14 -15.86
C HIS A 37 15.46 0.36 -15.19
N SER A 38 14.61 -0.66 -15.14
CA SER A 38 13.26 -0.57 -14.52
C SER A 38 13.31 -0.17 -13.06
N GLY A 39 14.29 -0.67 -12.29
CA GLY A 39 14.48 -0.31 -10.88
C GLY A 39 14.82 1.16 -10.71
N GLU A 40 15.81 1.67 -11.44
CA GLU A 40 16.23 3.07 -11.42
C GLU A 40 15.08 4.01 -11.83
N LEU A 41 14.32 3.62 -12.86
CA LEU A 41 13.14 4.37 -13.29
C LEU A 41 12.05 4.38 -12.20
N ASN A 42 11.77 3.22 -11.60
CA ASN A 42 10.78 3.13 -10.51
C ASN A 42 11.20 3.98 -9.30
N ASP A 43 12.47 3.99 -8.94
CA ASP A 43 13.03 4.83 -7.87
C ASP A 43 12.83 6.32 -8.16
N ALA A 44 13.20 6.75 -9.37
CA ALA A 44 13.04 8.14 -9.79
C ALA A 44 11.55 8.56 -9.78
N LEU A 45 10.67 7.70 -10.28
CA LEU A 45 9.23 7.92 -10.31
C LEU A 45 8.61 7.90 -8.90
N GLY A 46 9.07 7.01 -8.02
CA GLY A 46 8.62 6.95 -6.62
C GLY A 46 8.88 8.25 -5.86
N ARG A 47 10.04 8.88 -6.09
CA ARG A 47 10.40 10.18 -5.50
C ARG A 47 9.48 11.33 -5.92
N ILE A 48 8.85 11.23 -7.08
CA ILE A 48 7.85 12.20 -7.57
C ILE A 48 6.42 11.71 -7.46
N GLY A 49 6.20 10.71 -6.60
CA GLY A 49 4.87 10.28 -6.14
C GLY A 49 4.19 9.22 -6.98
N PHE A 50 4.90 8.57 -7.90
CA PHE A 50 4.37 7.39 -8.58
C PHE A 50 4.39 6.17 -7.65
N ARG A 51 3.54 5.20 -7.95
CA ARG A 51 3.42 3.92 -7.28
C ARG A 51 3.47 2.81 -8.32
N ARG A 52 4.08 1.67 -7.96
CA ARG A 52 4.10 0.51 -8.84
C ARG A 52 2.84 -0.34 -8.69
N SER A 53 2.40 -0.89 -9.79
CA SER A 53 1.46 -2.00 -9.89
C SER A 53 1.95 -2.92 -10.99
N GLN A 54 2.35 -4.15 -10.66
CA GLN A 54 2.95 -5.10 -11.61
C GLN A 54 4.10 -4.46 -12.41
N THR A 55 3.98 -4.40 -13.72
CA THR A 55 4.99 -3.86 -14.64
C THR A 55 4.81 -2.38 -14.99
N VAL A 56 3.94 -1.67 -14.27
CA VAL A 56 3.70 -0.24 -14.51
C VAL A 56 3.93 0.59 -13.25
N SER A 57 4.37 1.84 -13.47
CA SER A 57 4.39 2.86 -12.43
C SER A 57 3.36 3.94 -12.77
N TYR A 58 2.50 4.31 -11.80
CA TYR A 58 1.36 5.19 -12.03
C TYR A 58 1.21 6.25 -10.95
N ARG A 59 0.52 7.33 -11.30
CA ARG A 59 0.09 8.38 -10.38
C ARG A 59 -1.31 8.88 -10.75
N PRO A 60 -2.19 9.20 -9.77
CA PRO A 60 -3.46 9.88 -10.04
C PRO A 60 -3.25 11.20 -10.80
N SER A 61 -4.07 11.43 -11.81
CA SER A 61 -4.06 12.61 -12.66
C SER A 61 -5.50 13.03 -13.01
N CYS A 62 -6.32 13.21 -11.98
CA CYS A 62 -7.72 13.59 -12.11
C CYS A 62 -7.84 15.07 -12.49
N LEU A 63 -8.81 15.44 -13.33
CA LEU A 63 -8.96 16.81 -13.84
C LEU A 63 -9.24 17.82 -12.72
N ASP A 64 -10.19 17.51 -11.83
CA ASP A 64 -10.67 18.46 -10.81
C ASP A 64 -10.43 17.95 -9.39
N CYS A 65 -9.36 17.15 -9.18
CA CYS A 65 -9.09 16.56 -7.88
C CYS A 65 -7.59 16.34 -7.64
N SER A 66 -7.12 16.77 -6.48
CA SER A 66 -5.76 16.56 -5.98
C SER A 66 -5.73 15.87 -4.60
N ALA A 67 -6.80 15.16 -4.23
CA ALA A 67 -6.95 14.55 -2.90
C ALA A 67 -5.98 13.37 -2.63
N CYS A 68 -5.45 12.73 -3.67
CA CYS A 68 -4.49 11.64 -3.53
C CYS A 68 -3.09 12.19 -3.31
N ILE A 69 -2.66 12.23 -2.07
CA ILE A 69 -1.36 12.77 -1.65
C ILE A 69 -0.41 11.61 -1.36
N SER A 70 0.72 11.51 -2.06
CA SER A 70 1.76 10.53 -1.72
C SER A 70 2.35 10.85 -0.36
N VAL A 71 2.46 9.82 0.50
CA VAL A 71 3.02 9.94 1.85
C VAL A 71 4.07 8.89 2.11
N ARG A 72 5.09 9.28 2.90
CA ARG A 72 6.14 8.40 3.40
C ARG A 72 6.49 8.75 4.84
N VAL A 73 6.97 7.78 5.59
CA VAL A 73 7.40 7.95 6.98
C VAL A 73 8.93 8.01 7.01
N VAL A 74 9.49 8.92 7.82
CA VAL A 74 10.92 9.00 8.07
C VAL A 74 11.31 7.91 9.07
N ALA A 75 11.87 6.79 8.57
CA ALA A 75 12.04 5.56 9.35
C ALA A 75 13.01 5.72 10.53
N ARG A 76 14.13 6.44 10.33
CA ARG A 76 15.12 6.64 11.39
C ARG A 76 14.62 7.48 12.56
N GLU A 77 13.70 8.39 12.31
CA GLU A 77 13.15 9.29 13.31
C GLU A 77 11.85 8.78 13.91
N PHE A 78 11.30 7.70 13.35
CA PHE A 78 10.03 7.15 13.80
C PHE A 78 10.08 6.73 15.27
N ARG A 79 9.04 7.11 16.02
CA ARG A 79 8.85 6.71 17.42
C ARG A 79 7.42 6.19 17.59
N PRO A 80 7.25 4.92 17.96
CA PRO A 80 5.93 4.33 18.09
C PRO A 80 5.15 4.95 19.25
N SER A 81 3.89 5.30 18.99
CA SER A 81 2.93 5.74 20.00
C SER A 81 2.59 4.61 20.98
N SER A 82 1.92 4.92 22.09
CA SER A 82 1.50 3.92 23.09
C SER A 82 0.63 2.81 22.49
N THR A 83 -0.24 3.15 21.53
CA THR A 83 -1.06 2.15 20.83
C THR A 83 -0.20 1.27 19.92
N GLN A 84 0.70 1.87 19.16
CA GLN A 84 1.62 1.14 18.28
C GLN A 84 2.57 0.23 19.08
N LYS A 85 3.05 0.67 20.25
CA LYS A 85 3.83 -0.20 21.16
C LYS A 85 3.05 -1.42 21.64
N ARG A 86 1.74 -1.25 21.90
CA ARG A 86 0.87 -2.38 22.25
C ARG A 86 0.69 -3.35 21.08
N ASP A 87 0.51 -2.83 19.87
CA ASP A 87 0.41 -3.66 18.67
C ASP A 87 1.70 -4.44 18.40
N LEU A 88 2.88 -3.80 18.56
CA LEU A 88 4.19 -4.45 18.50
C LEU A 88 4.31 -5.58 19.53
N LYS A 89 3.98 -5.30 20.79
CA LYS A 89 4.08 -6.30 21.86
C LYS A 89 3.15 -7.49 21.63
N ARG A 90 1.92 -7.24 21.18
CA ARG A 90 0.90 -8.29 20.96
C ARG A 90 1.28 -9.27 19.85
N ASN A 91 2.03 -8.80 18.87
CA ASN A 91 2.40 -9.57 17.69
C ASN A 91 3.92 -9.88 17.65
N SER A 92 4.64 -9.69 18.78
CA SER A 92 6.09 -9.83 18.82
C SER A 92 6.60 -11.27 18.70
N ASP A 93 5.73 -12.24 18.84
CA ASP A 93 6.02 -13.67 18.67
C ASP A 93 5.94 -14.12 17.21
N LEU A 94 5.43 -13.28 16.31
CA LEU A 94 5.34 -13.64 14.90
C LEU A 94 6.72 -13.82 14.27
N VAL A 95 6.85 -14.92 13.56
CA VAL A 95 8.02 -15.21 12.74
C VAL A 95 7.88 -14.51 11.41
N THR A 96 8.88 -13.71 11.04
CA THR A 96 8.87 -12.92 9.81
C THR A 96 9.91 -13.43 8.83
N THR A 97 9.50 -13.75 7.61
CA THR A 97 10.37 -14.26 6.55
C THR A 97 10.28 -13.37 5.32
N LEU A 98 11.44 -13.07 4.73
CA LEU A 98 11.51 -12.42 3.42
C LEU A 98 11.55 -13.50 2.35
N CYS A 99 10.53 -13.55 1.53
CA CYS A 99 10.39 -14.50 0.44
C CYS A 99 10.60 -13.79 -0.91
N ARG A 100 11.04 -14.55 -1.90
CA ARG A 100 10.98 -14.07 -3.29
C ARG A 100 9.52 -13.73 -3.65
N PRO A 101 9.28 -12.82 -4.59
CA PRO A 101 7.93 -12.47 -5.02
C PRO A 101 7.32 -13.63 -5.82
N TRP A 102 6.89 -14.64 -5.11
CA TRP A 102 6.28 -15.85 -5.62
C TRP A 102 4.95 -16.09 -4.91
N SER A 103 3.91 -16.31 -5.67
CA SER A 103 2.56 -16.55 -5.14
C SER A 103 2.44 -17.96 -4.57
N THR A 104 1.65 -18.11 -3.50
CA THR A 104 1.30 -19.40 -2.93
C THR A 104 -0.20 -19.49 -2.69
N ALA A 105 -0.74 -20.71 -2.69
CA ALA A 105 -2.15 -20.93 -2.38
C ALA A 105 -2.53 -20.37 -1.00
N GLU A 106 -1.67 -20.55 0.02
CA GLU A 106 -1.92 -20.02 1.37
C GLU A 106 -1.98 -18.47 1.40
N GLN A 107 -1.11 -17.80 0.62
CA GLN A 107 -1.17 -16.33 0.47
C GLN A 107 -2.45 -15.90 -0.22
N PHE A 108 -2.90 -16.63 -1.24
CA PHE A 108 -4.13 -16.33 -1.96
C PHE A 108 -5.36 -16.52 -1.09
N GLU A 109 -5.45 -17.61 -0.34
CA GLU A 109 -6.53 -17.85 0.62
C GLU A 109 -6.62 -16.73 1.67
N LEU A 110 -5.46 -16.31 2.22
CA LEU A 110 -5.41 -15.19 3.16
C LEU A 110 -5.87 -13.88 2.52
N LEU A 111 -5.47 -13.61 1.25
CA LEU A 111 -5.92 -12.44 0.51
C LEU A 111 -7.44 -12.45 0.31
N GLN A 112 -8.01 -13.59 -0.12
CA GLN A 112 -9.45 -13.74 -0.35
C GLN A 112 -10.24 -13.44 0.93
N HIS A 113 -9.80 -14.01 2.07
CA HIS A 113 -10.42 -13.75 3.36
C HIS A 113 -10.32 -12.26 3.75
N TYR A 114 -9.14 -11.67 3.59
CA TYR A 114 -8.93 -10.24 3.84
C TYR A 114 -9.82 -9.33 2.97
N LEU A 115 -9.95 -9.65 1.68
CA LEU A 115 -10.78 -8.87 0.76
C LEU A 115 -12.27 -8.99 1.10
N GLY A 116 -12.74 -10.18 1.42
CA GLY A 116 -14.13 -10.44 1.83
C GLY A 116 -14.54 -9.60 3.04
N GLU A 117 -13.68 -9.54 4.05
CA GLU A 117 -13.98 -8.85 5.31
C GLU A 117 -13.70 -7.32 5.27
N ARG A 118 -12.63 -6.91 4.60
CA ARG A 118 -12.18 -5.51 4.65
C ARG A 118 -12.56 -4.68 3.44
N HIS A 119 -12.81 -5.32 2.31
CA HIS A 119 -13.07 -4.68 1.03
C HIS A 119 -14.20 -5.34 0.22
N PRO A 120 -15.36 -5.64 0.85
CA PRO A 120 -16.48 -6.25 0.13
C PRO A 120 -16.85 -5.35 -1.06
N GLY A 121 -16.93 -5.94 -2.26
CA GLY A 121 -17.24 -5.20 -3.50
C GLY A 121 -16.13 -4.28 -3.99
N GLY A 122 -14.91 -4.36 -3.45
CA GLY A 122 -13.74 -3.63 -3.97
C GLY A 122 -13.27 -4.20 -5.31
N GLY A 123 -12.50 -3.41 -6.07
CA GLY A 123 -12.02 -3.80 -7.41
C GLY A 123 -11.13 -5.05 -7.47
N MET A 124 -10.67 -5.55 -6.33
CA MET A 124 -9.92 -6.81 -6.22
C MET A 124 -10.78 -7.98 -5.69
N ALA A 125 -12.06 -7.76 -5.39
CA ALA A 125 -12.93 -8.80 -4.82
C ALA A 125 -13.19 -9.98 -5.77
N THR A 126 -12.98 -9.79 -7.07
CA THR A 126 -13.12 -10.80 -8.12
C THR A 126 -11.78 -11.36 -8.61
N MET A 127 -10.67 -11.01 -7.93
CA MET A 127 -9.32 -11.50 -8.26
C MET A 127 -9.26 -13.02 -8.11
N ASP A 128 -8.79 -13.71 -9.13
CA ASP A 128 -8.50 -15.14 -9.09
C ASP A 128 -7.01 -15.43 -8.77
N GLU A 129 -6.63 -16.70 -8.71
CA GLU A 129 -5.25 -17.11 -8.42
C GLU A 129 -4.27 -16.60 -9.48
N THR A 130 -4.68 -16.54 -10.75
CA THR A 130 -3.84 -16.06 -11.84
C THR A 130 -3.60 -14.57 -11.72
N ASP A 131 -4.63 -13.79 -11.43
CA ASP A 131 -4.54 -12.36 -11.18
C ASP A 131 -3.64 -12.07 -9.97
N PHE A 132 -3.73 -12.91 -8.93
CA PHE A 132 -2.87 -12.79 -7.74
C PHE A 132 -1.41 -13.12 -8.07
N ALA A 133 -1.17 -14.19 -8.81
CA ALA A 133 0.17 -14.54 -9.28
C ALA A 133 0.76 -13.41 -10.12
N ASP A 134 0.01 -12.85 -11.05
CA ASP A 134 0.42 -11.71 -11.85
C ASP A 134 0.77 -10.49 -10.99
N MET A 135 -0.02 -10.24 -9.93
CA MET A 135 0.24 -9.13 -9.01
C MET A 135 1.55 -9.29 -8.24
N VAL A 136 1.87 -10.52 -7.82
CA VAL A 136 3.04 -10.81 -6.97
C VAL A 136 4.30 -11.02 -7.82
N GLU A 137 4.20 -11.80 -8.89
CA GLU A 137 5.35 -12.34 -9.62
C GLU A 137 5.82 -11.44 -10.76
N HIS A 138 4.89 -10.70 -11.39
CA HIS A 138 5.25 -9.77 -12.46
C HIS A 138 5.84 -8.47 -11.90
N THR A 139 7.08 -8.57 -11.42
CA THR A 139 7.82 -7.42 -10.90
C THR A 139 9.12 -7.21 -11.66
N PRO A 140 9.30 -6.04 -12.31
CA PRO A 140 10.55 -5.69 -13.00
C PRO A 140 11.56 -4.96 -12.09
N VAL A 141 11.29 -4.94 -10.76
CA VAL A 141 12.08 -4.22 -9.76
C VAL A 141 12.45 -5.17 -8.60
N ASP A 142 13.32 -4.73 -7.70
CA ASP A 142 13.68 -5.50 -6.50
C ASP A 142 12.48 -5.56 -5.55
N SER A 143 11.80 -6.70 -5.55
CA SER A 143 10.58 -6.92 -4.76
C SER A 143 10.68 -8.19 -3.94
N TRP A 144 10.02 -8.16 -2.79
CA TRP A 144 9.89 -9.30 -1.89
C TRP A 144 8.47 -9.42 -1.36
N VAL A 145 8.09 -10.63 -0.96
CA VAL A 145 6.93 -10.85 -0.08
C VAL A 145 7.45 -11.03 1.33
N VAL A 146 7.04 -10.15 2.24
CA VAL A 146 7.31 -10.30 3.66
C VAL A 146 6.14 -11.07 4.28
N GLU A 147 6.39 -12.30 4.72
CA GLU A 147 5.40 -13.15 5.38
C GLU A 147 5.49 -13.02 6.90
N TYR A 148 4.35 -13.06 7.54
CA TYR A 148 4.17 -13.04 8.98
C TYR A 148 3.42 -14.30 9.40
N ARG A 149 4.10 -15.18 10.13
CA ARG A 149 3.58 -16.48 10.54
C ARG A 149 3.51 -16.60 12.05
N GLU A 150 2.57 -17.37 12.54
CA GLU A 150 2.57 -17.82 13.92
C GLU A 150 3.84 -18.61 14.22
N PRO A 151 4.26 -18.74 15.50
CA PRO A 151 5.41 -19.56 15.86
C PRO A 151 5.27 -20.99 15.35
N SER A 152 6.39 -21.56 14.89
CA SER A 152 6.46 -22.96 14.46
C SER A 152 6.19 -23.89 15.63
N LEU A 153 5.40 -24.92 15.38
CA LEU A 153 5.21 -26.05 16.29
C LEU A 153 5.80 -27.29 15.62
N ASP A 154 6.65 -28.01 16.36
CA ASP A 154 7.26 -29.30 15.90
C ASP A 154 7.99 -29.20 14.54
N GLY A 155 8.59 -28.05 14.24
CA GLY A 155 9.34 -27.84 13.01
C GLY A 155 8.47 -27.56 11.77
N VAL A 156 7.15 -27.52 11.91
CA VAL A 156 6.23 -27.13 10.84
C VAL A 156 6.00 -25.61 10.91
N PRO A 157 6.13 -24.87 9.79
CA PRO A 157 5.81 -23.45 9.78
C PRO A 157 4.41 -23.17 10.32
N GLY A 158 4.27 -22.18 11.20
CA GLY A 158 2.97 -21.77 11.71
C GLY A 158 2.08 -21.12 10.63
N LYS A 159 0.80 -20.96 10.95
CA LYS A 159 -0.20 -20.34 10.05
C LYS A 159 0.29 -18.99 9.56
N LEU A 160 0.13 -18.72 8.28
CA LEU A 160 0.32 -17.39 7.69
C LEU A 160 -0.81 -16.46 8.16
N VAL A 161 -0.46 -15.37 8.83
CA VAL A 161 -1.43 -14.38 9.34
C VAL A 161 -1.27 -13.00 8.74
N GLY A 162 -0.26 -12.78 7.92
CA GLY A 162 -0.07 -11.54 7.20
C GLY A 162 0.98 -11.66 6.11
N ALA A 163 0.83 -10.86 5.07
CA ALA A 163 1.82 -10.74 4.01
C ALA A 163 1.87 -9.30 3.47
N CYS A 164 3.03 -8.91 2.95
CA CYS A 164 3.21 -7.62 2.30
C CYS A 164 4.13 -7.76 1.10
N LEU A 165 3.61 -7.45 -0.10
CA LEU A 165 4.43 -7.22 -1.28
C LEU A 165 5.13 -5.87 -1.11
N THR A 166 6.45 -5.88 -1.14
CA THR A 166 7.30 -4.72 -0.83
C THR A 166 8.36 -4.57 -1.90
N ASP A 167 8.53 -3.36 -2.40
CA ASP A 167 9.63 -3.01 -3.28
C ASP A 167 10.75 -2.33 -2.48
N ARG A 168 11.99 -2.74 -2.74
CA ARG A 168 13.16 -2.01 -2.28
C ARG A 168 13.51 -0.92 -3.29
N GLN A 169 13.55 0.30 -2.81
CA GLN A 169 13.99 1.48 -3.56
C GLN A 169 15.33 1.98 -3.02
N GLY A 170 16.05 2.78 -3.78
CA GLY A 170 17.34 3.29 -3.38
C GLY A 170 17.34 4.13 -2.10
N ASP A 171 16.18 4.66 -1.68
CA ASP A 171 16.01 5.48 -0.47
C ASP A 171 14.93 4.98 0.49
N GLY A 172 14.36 3.79 0.27
CA GLY A 172 13.32 3.32 1.17
C GLY A 172 12.67 2.01 0.78
N LEU A 173 11.76 1.55 1.62
CA LEU A 173 10.87 0.44 1.33
C LEU A 173 9.51 0.98 0.87
N SER A 174 8.99 0.47 -0.22
CA SER A 174 7.67 0.82 -0.74
C SER A 174 6.71 -0.33 -0.52
N MET A 175 5.76 -0.15 0.39
CA MET A 175 4.71 -1.13 0.66
C MET A 175 3.69 -1.10 -0.48
N VAL A 176 3.78 -2.05 -1.41
CA VAL A 176 2.91 -2.13 -2.60
C VAL A 176 1.51 -2.56 -2.21
N TYR A 177 1.42 -3.69 -1.54
CA TYR A 177 0.15 -4.22 -1.04
C TYR A 177 0.36 -5.08 0.20
N SER A 178 -0.50 -4.93 1.20
CA SER A 178 -0.47 -5.74 2.42
C SER A 178 -1.85 -6.29 2.72
N PHE A 179 -1.91 -7.54 3.13
CA PHE A 179 -3.12 -8.22 3.57
C PHE A 179 -2.81 -9.08 4.79
N TYR A 180 -3.81 -9.33 5.61
CA TYR A 180 -3.63 -10.02 6.89
C TYR A 180 -4.95 -10.62 7.36
N GLU A 181 -4.87 -11.57 8.29
CA GLU A 181 -6.01 -12.20 8.92
C GLU A 181 -6.84 -11.16 9.68
N PRO A 182 -8.07 -10.81 9.21
CA PRO A 182 -8.86 -9.74 9.81
C PRO A 182 -9.37 -10.09 11.22
N GLU A 183 -9.60 -11.37 11.49
CA GLU A 183 -10.19 -11.89 12.72
C GLU A 183 -9.25 -12.83 13.49
N ALA A 184 -7.94 -12.56 13.47
CA ALA A 184 -6.98 -13.40 14.19
C ALA A 184 -7.26 -13.36 15.72
N PRO A 185 -7.66 -14.47 16.35
CA PRO A 185 -7.90 -14.52 17.79
C PRO A 185 -6.67 -14.09 18.59
N GLY A 186 -6.85 -13.14 19.50
CA GLY A 186 -5.76 -12.62 20.32
C GLY A 186 -4.77 -11.67 19.62
N ARG A 187 -4.89 -11.46 18.32
CA ARG A 187 -3.97 -10.68 17.50
C ARG A 187 -4.65 -9.47 16.84
N SER A 188 -4.97 -8.45 17.60
CA SER A 188 -5.42 -7.20 16.99
C SER A 188 -4.24 -6.35 16.55
N GLY A 189 -4.46 -5.48 15.54
CA GLY A 189 -3.46 -4.52 15.07
C GLY A 189 -2.43 -5.09 14.08
N LEU A 190 -2.68 -6.23 13.43
CA LEU A 190 -1.78 -6.84 12.44
C LEU A 190 -1.39 -5.86 11.31
N GLY A 191 -2.35 -5.13 10.74
CA GLY A 191 -2.03 -4.13 9.71
C GLY A 191 -1.10 -3.02 10.20
N ASN A 192 -1.22 -2.58 11.46
CA ASN A 192 -0.24 -1.67 12.07
C ASN A 192 1.11 -2.36 12.27
N TYR A 193 1.10 -3.60 12.77
CA TYR A 193 2.32 -4.36 13.01
C TYR A 193 3.16 -4.51 11.74
N ILE A 194 2.54 -4.84 10.61
CA ILE A 194 3.21 -4.95 9.31
C ILE A 194 3.92 -3.62 8.94
N ILE A 195 3.26 -2.48 9.11
CA ILE A 195 3.86 -1.18 8.82
C ILE A 195 5.02 -0.87 9.80
N LEU A 196 4.83 -1.17 11.07
CA LEU A 196 5.85 -0.95 12.11
C LEU A 196 7.09 -1.82 11.89
N ASP A 197 6.92 -3.05 11.44
CA ASP A 197 8.01 -3.94 11.05
C ASP A 197 8.80 -3.39 9.85
N HIS A 198 8.09 -2.87 8.83
CA HIS A 198 8.75 -2.21 7.69
C HIS A 198 9.54 -0.97 8.10
N LEU A 199 9.03 -0.18 9.05
CA LEU A 199 9.75 0.97 9.60
C LEU A 199 11.00 0.55 10.35
N ARG A 200 10.93 -0.53 11.15
CA ARG A 200 12.09 -1.11 11.83
C ARG A 200 13.13 -1.62 10.82
N ARG A 201 12.70 -2.40 9.81
CA ARG A 201 13.58 -2.92 8.75
C ARG A 201 14.28 -1.81 7.99
N ALA A 202 13.54 -0.80 7.53
CA ALA A 202 14.12 0.34 6.83
C ALA A 202 15.18 1.04 7.69
N ALA A 203 14.90 1.26 8.98
CA ALA A 203 15.87 1.87 9.90
C ALA A 203 17.12 1.00 10.10
N GLU A 204 16.97 -0.32 10.26
CA GLU A 204 18.06 -1.29 10.40
C GLU A 204 18.93 -1.38 9.14
N GLU A 205 18.32 -1.31 7.95
CA GLU A 205 19.02 -1.29 6.66
C GLU A 205 19.61 0.09 6.31
N GLY A 206 19.39 1.08 7.15
CA GLY A 206 19.87 2.44 6.92
C GLY A 206 19.07 3.21 5.89
N LEU A 207 17.92 2.69 5.44
CA LEU A 207 17.03 3.36 4.51
C LEU A 207 16.23 4.46 5.22
N PRO A 208 16.19 5.69 4.68
CA PRO A 208 15.53 6.80 5.33
C PRO A 208 14.00 6.69 5.37
N TYR A 209 13.35 6.00 4.43
CA TYR A 209 11.91 6.11 4.24
C TYR A 209 11.18 4.78 4.14
N VAL A 210 9.90 4.79 4.57
CA VAL A 210 8.89 3.80 4.19
C VAL A 210 7.75 4.52 3.48
N TYR A 211 7.53 4.17 2.21
CA TYR A 211 6.48 4.72 1.37
C TYR A 211 5.17 3.98 1.61
N LEU A 212 4.15 4.70 2.09
CA LEU A 212 2.82 4.14 2.38
C LEU A 212 1.82 4.33 1.23
N GLY A 213 2.24 4.96 0.13
CA GLY A 213 1.38 5.26 -1.00
C GLY A 213 0.51 6.49 -0.79
N TYR A 214 -0.68 6.50 -1.41
CA TYR A 214 -1.56 7.65 -1.31
C TYR A 214 -2.32 7.68 0.00
N TRP A 215 -2.30 8.82 0.66
CA TRP A 215 -3.30 9.22 1.64
C TRP A 215 -4.35 10.07 0.93
N VAL A 216 -5.61 9.84 1.23
CA VAL A 216 -6.73 10.55 0.60
C VAL A 216 -7.60 11.13 1.72
N GLU A 217 -7.64 12.45 1.79
CA GLU A 217 -8.50 13.14 2.75
C GLU A 217 -9.97 12.83 2.46
N GLY A 218 -10.75 12.54 3.50
CA GLY A 218 -12.16 12.13 3.37
C GLY A 218 -12.35 10.63 3.12
N SER A 219 -11.30 9.86 2.81
CA SER A 219 -11.41 8.41 2.66
C SER A 219 -11.13 7.68 3.97
N VAL A 220 -12.15 7.10 4.59
CA VAL A 220 -12.03 6.32 5.84
C VAL A 220 -10.97 5.21 5.73
N ARG A 221 -10.85 4.58 4.56
CA ARG A 221 -9.89 3.50 4.28
C ARG A 221 -8.44 3.95 4.34
N MET A 222 -8.14 5.24 4.09
CA MET A 222 -6.78 5.76 3.98
C MET A 222 -6.31 6.52 5.23
N GLN A 223 -7.22 6.79 6.18
CA GLN A 223 -6.93 7.63 7.35
C GLN A 223 -5.90 7.07 8.33
N TYR A 224 -5.63 5.76 8.33
CA TYR A 224 -4.64 5.17 9.22
C TYR A 224 -3.23 5.70 8.96
N LYS A 225 -2.91 6.13 7.73
CA LYS A 225 -1.56 6.55 7.31
C LYS A 225 -1.06 7.80 8.04
N ILE A 226 -1.96 8.71 8.42
CA ILE A 226 -1.58 9.92 9.15
C ILE A 226 -1.13 9.70 10.60
N ARG A 227 -1.20 8.46 11.10
CA ARG A 227 -0.82 8.13 12.49
C ARG A 227 0.67 7.84 12.68
N TYR A 228 1.42 7.70 11.59
CA TYR A 228 2.86 7.44 11.64
C TYR A 228 3.62 8.75 11.60
N ARG A 229 4.58 8.93 12.53
CA ARG A 229 5.32 10.19 12.69
C ARG A 229 6.82 9.92 12.80
N PRO A 230 7.68 10.73 12.14
CA PRO A 230 7.34 11.85 11.25
C PRO A 230 6.80 11.37 9.92
N LEU A 231 5.76 12.04 9.40
CA LEU A 231 5.14 11.76 8.11
C LEU A 231 5.45 12.90 7.14
N GLU A 232 5.96 12.56 5.97
CA GLU A 232 6.13 13.49 4.87
C GLU A 232 5.04 13.30 3.82
N ARG A 233 4.64 14.41 3.21
CA ARG A 233 3.74 14.47 2.04
C ARG A 233 4.47 15.06 0.86
N LEU A 234 4.13 14.58 -0.33
CA LEU A 234 4.61 15.18 -1.57
C LEU A 234 3.77 16.41 -1.92
N THR A 235 4.45 17.55 -2.10
CA THR A 235 3.89 18.81 -2.57
C THR A 235 4.46 19.17 -3.94
N ARG A 236 4.10 20.31 -4.49
CA ARG A 236 4.70 20.85 -5.74
C ARG A 236 6.19 21.18 -5.56
N ASP A 237 6.57 21.56 -4.33
CA ASP A 237 7.94 21.96 -3.98
C ASP A 237 8.79 20.80 -3.45
N GLY A 238 8.28 19.56 -3.53
CA GLY A 238 8.93 18.37 -3.05
C GLY A 238 8.30 17.77 -1.79
N TRP A 239 9.05 16.91 -1.10
CA TRP A 239 8.61 16.26 0.13
C TRP A 239 8.69 17.22 1.31
N VAL A 240 7.58 17.37 2.02
CA VAL A 240 7.45 18.26 3.18
C VAL A 240 6.85 17.47 4.34
N GLN A 241 7.49 17.56 5.50
CA GLN A 241 6.99 16.96 6.71
C GLN A 241 5.74 17.68 7.21
N TYR A 242 4.74 16.93 7.66
CA TYR A 242 3.60 17.51 8.36
C TYR A 242 4.05 18.12 9.69
N ALA A 243 3.66 19.36 9.97
CA ALA A 243 3.77 19.90 11.32
C ALA A 243 2.90 19.07 12.29
N GLU A 244 3.39 18.86 13.52
CA GLU A 244 2.69 18.02 14.50
C GLU A 244 1.24 18.45 14.73
N GLU A 245 1.01 19.75 14.92
CA GLU A 245 -0.34 20.31 15.10
C GLU A 245 -1.26 20.07 13.88
N GLN A 246 -0.71 20.13 12.68
CA GLN A 246 -1.48 19.82 11.47
C GLN A 246 -1.85 18.34 11.44
N GLN A 247 -0.91 17.46 11.77
CA GLN A 247 -1.14 16.02 11.81
C GLN A 247 -2.14 15.65 12.92
N ASP A 248 -2.10 16.32 14.07
CA ASP A 248 -3.09 16.13 15.14
C ASP A 248 -4.51 16.49 14.71
N ARG A 249 -4.67 17.61 14.00
CA ARG A 249 -5.97 17.99 13.42
C ARG A 249 -6.49 16.96 12.44
N LEU A 250 -5.63 16.43 11.58
CA LEU A 250 -6.01 15.39 10.62
C LEU A 250 -6.39 14.07 11.32
N ILE A 251 -5.67 13.69 12.39
CA ILE A 251 -5.99 12.50 13.20
C ILE A 251 -7.35 12.67 13.90
N ALA A 252 -7.61 13.83 14.47
CA ALA A 252 -8.89 14.14 15.10
C ALA A 252 -10.05 14.11 14.10
N GLY A 253 -9.89 14.71 12.92
CA GLY A 253 -10.87 14.67 11.83
C GLY A 253 -11.14 13.24 11.33
N ALA A 254 -10.10 12.41 11.22
CA ALA A 254 -10.23 11.01 10.86
C ALA A 254 -11.03 10.19 11.89
N ALA A 255 -10.93 10.51 13.16
CA ALA A 255 -11.71 9.87 14.22
C ALA A 255 -13.21 10.27 14.16
N ALA A 256 -13.51 11.47 13.72
CA ALA A 256 -14.89 11.93 13.48
C ALA A 256 -15.52 11.18 12.30
N LEU A 257 -14.82 11.13 11.15
CA LEU A 257 -15.27 10.40 9.95
C LEU A 257 -15.59 8.92 10.21
N ARG A 258 -14.83 8.27 11.09
CA ARG A 258 -15.10 6.86 11.47
C ARG A 258 -16.37 6.70 12.30
N ARG A 259 -16.68 7.67 13.15
CA ARG A 259 -17.92 7.65 13.95
C ARG A 259 -19.14 7.84 13.06
N ASP A 260 -19.05 8.77 12.10
CA ASP A 260 -20.15 9.03 11.16
C ASP A 260 -20.37 7.84 10.20
N ALA A 261 -19.31 7.16 9.77
CA ALA A 261 -19.39 5.97 8.94
C ALA A 261 -19.89 4.71 9.68
N ALA A 262 -19.84 4.69 11.02
CA ALA A 262 -20.37 3.61 11.86
C ALA A 262 -21.86 3.77 12.18
N MET A 263 -22.48 4.90 11.82
CA MET A 263 -23.93 5.07 11.87
C MET A 263 -24.58 4.35 10.67
N PRO A 264 -25.66 3.56 10.89
CA PRO A 264 -26.33 2.86 9.78
C PRO A 264 -26.82 3.89 8.75
N LEU A 265 -26.34 3.80 7.53
CA LEU A 265 -26.97 4.47 6.40
C LEU A 265 -28.18 3.64 6.01
N ASP A 266 -29.36 4.14 6.31
CA ASP A 266 -30.60 3.67 5.74
C ASP A 266 -30.62 4.04 4.23
N GLY A 267 -30.80 3.05 3.35
CA GLY A 267 -31.01 3.31 1.92
C GLY A 267 -29.94 2.77 0.96
N SER A 268 -30.27 1.66 0.37
CA SER A 268 -29.63 0.95 -0.73
C SER A 268 -29.21 1.82 -1.92
N THR A 269 -27.99 1.61 -2.42
CA THR A 269 -27.70 1.57 -3.88
C THR A 269 -26.53 0.62 -4.16
N LYS A 270 -26.85 -0.47 -4.83
CA LYS A 270 -25.90 -1.36 -5.51
C LYS A 270 -25.53 -0.70 -6.83
N ASP A 271 -24.27 -0.41 -7.08
CA ASP A 271 -23.74 -0.31 -8.44
C ASP A 271 -22.22 -0.50 -8.51
N GLY A 272 -21.82 -1.44 -9.32
CA GLY A 272 -20.73 -1.50 -10.29
C GLY A 272 -19.28 -1.31 -9.85
N ALA A 273 -18.57 -2.38 -9.51
CA ALA A 273 -17.12 -2.40 -9.44
C ALA A 273 -16.54 -3.04 -10.71
N HIS A 274 -15.78 -2.27 -11.50
CA HIS A 274 -14.90 -2.80 -12.55
C HIS A 274 -13.47 -2.89 -12.04
N GLY A 275 -12.84 -4.06 -12.29
CA GLY A 275 -11.53 -4.42 -11.78
C GLY A 275 -10.37 -3.57 -12.33
N VAL A 276 -9.33 -3.45 -11.54
CA VAL A 276 -8.11 -2.68 -11.84
C VAL A 276 -7.32 -3.27 -13.03
N HIS A 277 -7.53 -4.55 -13.34
CA HIS A 277 -6.80 -5.29 -14.39
C HIS A 277 -7.06 -4.82 -15.83
N GLU A 278 -8.25 -4.30 -16.11
CA GLU A 278 -8.59 -3.88 -17.48
C GLU A 278 -8.06 -2.50 -17.86
N GLN A 279 -7.67 -1.69 -16.89
CA GLN A 279 -7.29 -0.28 -17.11
C GLN A 279 -5.90 -0.07 -17.75
N TYR A 280 -5.05 -1.11 -17.80
CA TYR A 280 -3.68 -1.01 -18.32
C TYR A 280 -3.44 -1.79 -19.61
N ARG A 281 -4.45 -2.39 -20.22
CA ARG A 281 -4.31 -2.97 -21.56
C ARG A 281 -4.18 -1.85 -22.59
N VAL A 282 -3.00 -1.76 -23.19
CA VAL A 282 -2.73 -0.93 -24.35
C VAL A 282 -3.23 -1.71 -25.57
N SER A 283 -4.15 -1.14 -26.31
CA SER A 283 -4.59 -1.65 -27.63
C SER A 283 -3.50 -1.42 -28.69
#